data_70a49727bb4efc0729dfd9f28775b0c3
#
_entry.id   70a49727bb4efc0729dfd9f28775b0c3
#
_cell.length_a   1.000
_cell.length_b   1.000
_cell.length_c   1.000
_cell.angle_alpha   90.00
_cell.angle_beta   90.00
_cell.angle_gamma   90.00
#
_symmetry.space_group_name_H-M   'P 1'
#
loop_
_entity.id
_entity.type
_entity.pdbx_description
1 polymer ?
#
loop_
_entity_poly.entity_id
_entity_poly.type
_entity_poly.pdbx_seq_one_letter_code
_entity_poly.pdbx_strand_id
1 'polypeptide(L)'
;MSERDDYLRGIVDVLEEGVRMVDPDRRLLHWNREAERLTGFSSHDVLGARCCEDFISHVDERGQALPAERCPLSKTLADGRTRVKAAFLRDSRGRLVRVSLRTAAIRGADGRIVGAVEIFRKPSADRAVVRRLSALEKLAHFDPLTGLPNRRLLEARLKEFLSETTRYGRRFGVVMIDVDSFKSVNDSLGHAVGDRVLEIVGKTLRSSSRPFDVVGRWGGDEFLALVKNVEEAQLEAVVEKLRRRVAECRLVVEGQALRVTVSCGAMLASRGLTAEAVVGAADARMYQRRRQARRATASSAAPGPA
;
A
#
# COMPACT_ATOMS: atom_id res chain seq x y z
N MET A 1 -11.15 -44.44 -6.68
CA MET A 1 -11.06 -42.97 -6.43
C MET A 1 -11.72 -42.31 -7.64
N SER A 2 -12.68 -41.41 -7.48
CA SER A 2 -13.34 -40.81 -8.64
C SER A 2 -12.56 -39.54 -9.07
N GLU A 3 -12.63 -39.18 -10.38
CA GLU A 3 -12.07 -37.91 -10.91
C GLU A 3 -12.47 -36.70 -10.06
N ARG A 4 -13.67 -36.76 -9.47
CA ARG A 4 -14.22 -35.71 -8.59
C ARG A 4 -13.45 -35.61 -7.27
N ASP A 5 -12.93 -36.74 -6.75
CA ASP A 5 -12.13 -36.75 -5.50
C ASP A 5 -10.74 -36.16 -5.75
N ASP A 6 -10.15 -36.42 -6.91
CA ASP A 6 -8.84 -35.87 -7.29
C ASP A 6 -8.95 -34.36 -7.55
N TYR A 7 -10.05 -33.90 -8.13
CA TYR A 7 -10.31 -32.48 -8.35
C TYR A 7 -10.46 -31.69 -7.02
N LEU A 8 -11.23 -32.25 -6.07
CA LEU A 8 -11.41 -31.66 -4.75
C LEU A 8 -10.11 -31.61 -3.94
N ARG A 9 -9.28 -32.65 -4.03
CA ARG A 9 -7.93 -32.67 -3.43
C ARG A 9 -7.05 -31.58 -4.03
N GLY A 10 -7.04 -31.42 -5.35
CA GLY A 10 -6.28 -30.39 -6.02
C GLY A 10 -6.67 -28.98 -5.58
N ILE A 11 -7.97 -28.69 -5.37
CA ILE A 11 -8.44 -27.41 -4.86
C ILE A 11 -7.93 -27.17 -3.42
N VAL A 12 -7.99 -28.18 -2.56
CA VAL A 12 -7.59 -28.05 -1.14
C VAL A 12 -6.07 -27.88 -1.03
N ASP A 13 -5.29 -28.46 -1.94
CA ASP A 13 -3.83 -28.37 -1.94
C ASP A 13 -3.27 -27.02 -2.42
N VAL A 14 -4.04 -26.21 -3.16
CA VAL A 14 -3.66 -24.83 -3.55
C VAL A 14 -3.97 -23.79 -2.46
N LEU A 15 -4.66 -24.14 -1.39
CA LEU A 15 -4.96 -23.20 -0.31
C LEU A 15 -3.69 -22.88 0.49
N GLU A 16 -3.51 -21.59 0.79
CA GLU A 16 -2.45 -21.09 1.68
C GLU A 16 -2.74 -21.32 3.17
N GLU A 17 -3.69 -22.18 3.47
CA GLU A 17 -4.13 -22.54 4.81
C GLU A 17 -4.00 -24.04 4.98
N GLY A 18 -3.55 -24.47 6.16
CA GLY A 18 -3.53 -25.89 6.51
C GLY A 18 -4.96 -26.42 6.61
N VAL A 19 -5.25 -27.50 5.91
CA VAL A 19 -6.55 -28.16 5.91
C VAL A 19 -6.41 -29.59 6.38
N ARG A 20 -7.22 -29.97 7.37
CA ARG A 20 -7.40 -31.38 7.75
C ARG A 20 -8.87 -31.74 7.74
N MET A 21 -9.17 -32.98 7.37
CA MET A 21 -10.49 -33.58 7.50
C MET A 21 -10.42 -34.81 8.36
N VAL A 22 -11.44 -35.04 9.14
CA VAL A 22 -11.54 -36.21 10.04
C VAL A 22 -12.90 -36.87 9.87
N ASP A 23 -12.96 -38.17 10.13
CA ASP A 23 -14.19 -38.93 10.30
C ASP A 23 -14.84 -38.67 11.69
N PRO A 24 -16.01 -39.27 12.00
CA PRO A 24 -16.66 -39.13 13.31
C PRO A 24 -15.81 -39.67 14.50
N ASP A 25 -14.92 -40.64 14.24
CA ASP A 25 -13.98 -41.20 15.21
C ASP A 25 -12.69 -40.37 15.32
N ARG A 26 -12.64 -39.22 14.64
CA ARG A 26 -11.52 -38.28 14.61
C ARG A 26 -10.26 -38.83 13.95
N ARG A 27 -10.39 -39.83 13.08
CA ARG A 27 -9.29 -40.30 12.25
C ARG A 27 -9.08 -39.34 11.07
N LEU A 28 -7.83 -39.02 10.76
CA LEU A 28 -7.48 -38.11 9.67
C LEU A 28 -7.74 -38.79 8.32
N LEU A 29 -8.60 -38.15 7.53
CA LEU A 29 -8.94 -38.55 6.18
C LEU A 29 -8.20 -37.71 5.14
N HIS A 30 -7.82 -36.47 5.47
CA HIS A 30 -7.11 -35.58 4.57
C HIS A 30 -6.18 -34.65 5.35
N TRP A 31 -5.03 -34.33 4.74
CA TRP A 31 -4.00 -33.45 5.25
C TRP A 31 -3.32 -32.80 4.05
N ASN A 32 -3.51 -31.49 3.84
CA ASN A 32 -2.99 -30.81 2.65
C ASN A 32 -1.52 -30.39 2.82
N ARG A 33 -0.93 -29.96 1.71
CA ARG A 33 0.47 -29.53 1.61
C ARG A 33 0.83 -28.40 2.56
N GLU A 34 -0.10 -27.43 2.76
CA GLU A 34 0.13 -26.33 3.69
C GLU A 34 0.10 -26.78 5.15
N ALA A 35 -0.72 -27.76 5.49
CA ALA A 35 -0.71 -28.39 6.82
C ALA A 35 0.63 -29.09 7.10
N GLU A 36 1.20 -29.77 6.09
CA GLU A 36 2.56 -30.34 6.19
C GLU A 36 3.60 -29.25 6.44
N ARG A 37 3.54 -28.15 5.69
CA ARG A 37 4.48 -27.02 5.80
C ARG A 37 4.40 -26.32 7.16
N LEU A 38 3.20 -26.15 7.69
CA LEU A 38 2.97 -25.46 8.96
C LEU A 38 3.39 -26.26 10.18
N THR A 39 3.23 -27.59 10.10
CA THR A 39 3.43 -28.50 11.26
C THR A 39 4.66 -29.37 11.13
N GLY A 40 5.17 -29.56 9.90
CA GLY A 40 6.31 -30.45 9.65
C GLY A 40 5.98 -31.94 9.67
N PHE A 41 4.71 -32.32 9.80
CA PHE A 41 4.25 -33.72 9.67
C PHE A 41 3.81 -33.97 8.23
N SER A 42 4.27 -35.07 7.62
CA SER A 42 3.82 -35.42 6.28
C SER A 42 2.42 -36.06 6.31
N SER A 43 1.68 -35.95 5.21
CA SER A 43 0.38 -36.62 5.07
C SER A 43 0.50 -38.14 5.24
N HIS A 44 1.60 -38.72 4.75
CA HIS A 44 1.90 -40.15 4.91
C HIS A 44 1.97 -40.58 6.39
N ASP A 45 2.51 -39.75 7.26
CA ASP A 45 2.71 -40.08 8.68
C ASP A 45 1.42 -39.92 9.52
N VAL A 46 0.49 -39.09 9.05
CA VAL A 46 -0.66 -38.69 9.88
C VAL A 46 -2.01 -39.22 9.42
N LEU A 47 -2.14 -39.64 8.14
CA LEU A 47 -3.40 -40.20 7.64
C LEU A 47 -3.79 -41.48 8.38
N GLY A 48 -5.06 -41.58 8.80
CA GLY A 48 -5.58 -42.68 9.59
C GLY A 48 -5.31 -42.58 11.10
N ALA A 49 -4.38 -41.71 11.56
CA ALA A 49 -4.12 -41.48 12.96
C ALA A 49 -5.27 -40.70 13.62
N ARG A 50 -5.50 -40.93 14.94
CA ARG A 50 -6.47 -40.17 15.71
C ARG A 50 -5.89 -38.81 16.12
N CYS A 51 -6.58 -37.73 15.78
CA CYS A 51 -6.09 -36.37 16.00
C CYS A 51 -5.96 -35.91 17.46
N CYS A 52 -6.34 -36.70 18.43
CA CYS A 52 -6.28 -36.32 19.85
C CYS A 52 -5.41 -37.24 20.71
N GLU A 53 -4.98 -38.35 20.21
CA GLU A 53 -4.18 -39.37 20.91
C GLU A 53 -2.70 -39.30 20.50
N ASP A 54 -2.44 -38.82 19.29
CA ASP A 54 -1.12 -38.71 18.72
C ASP A 54 -0.67 -37.24 18.64
N PHE A 55 0.41 -37.01 17.96
CA PHE A 55 1.19 -35.75 17.88
C PHE A 55 0.45 -34.53 17.28
N ILE A 56 -0.78 -34.68 16.75
CA ILE A 56 -1.51 -33.58 16.03
C ILE A 56 -2.67 -33.04 16.89
N SER A 57 -2.52 -33.06 18.18
CA SER A 57 -3.54 -32.54 19.12
C SER A 57 -3.47 -31.01 19.20
N HIS A 58 -4.63 -30.40 19.46
CA HIS A 58 -4.64 -29.03 19.95
C HIS A 58 -4.07 -29.00 21.35
N VAL A 59 -3.25 -28.01 21.62
CA VAL A 59 -2.65 -27.80 22.93
C VAL A 59 -2.99 -26.42 23.47
N ASP A 60 -2.90 -26.25 24.79
CA ASP A 60 -2.99 -24.93 25.41
C ASP A 60 -1.66 -24.16 25.32
N GLU A 61 -1.63 -22.98 25.94
CA GLU A 61 -0.42 -22.11 25.96
C GLU A 61 0.77 -22.74 26.67
N ARG A 62 0.53 -23.77 27.51
CA ARG A 62 1.55 -24.54 28.24
C ARG A 62 1.99 -25.79 27.48
N GLY A 63 1.39 -26.06 26.32
CA GLY A 63 1.67 -27.23 25.51
C GLY A 63 0.98 -28.51 25.99
N GLN A 64 -0.01 -28.41 26.88
CA GLN A 64 -0.79 -29.57 27.32
C GLN A 64 -1.92 -29.85 26.32
N ALA A 65 -2.12 -31.10 25.94
CA ALA A 65 -3.18 -31.52 25.05
C ALA A 65 -4.55 -31.10 25.56
N LEU A 66 -5.38 -30.51 24.69
CA LEU A 66 -6.76 -30.18 25.08
C LEU A 66 -7.58 -31.44 25.14
N PRO A 67 -8.31 -31.67 26.24
CA PRO A 67 -9.24 -32.79 26.35
C PRO A 67 -10.36 -32.64 25.31
N ALA A 68 -11.00 -33.75 24.95
CA ALA A 68 -12.03 -33.83 23.91
C ALA A 68 -13.15 -32.78 24.08
N GLU A 69 -13.56 -32.56 25.34
CA GLU A 69 -14.63 -31.62 25.72
C GLU A 69 -14.21 -30.15 25.46
N ARG A 70 -12.93 -29.87 25.35
CA ARG A 70 -12.38 -28.51 25.07
C ARG A 70 -11.86 -28.36 23.63
N CYS A 71 -11.69 -29.48 22.92
CA CYS A 71 -11.21 -29.50 21.54
C CYS A 71 -12.28 -28.91 20.57
N PRO A 72 -11.98 -27.88 19.76
CA PRO A 72 -12.94 -27.29 18.84
C PRO A 72 -13.50 -28.29 17.84
N LEU A 73 -12.63 -29.17 17.31
CA LEU A 73 -13.01 -30.19 16.33
C LEU A 73 -13.98 -31.23 16.93
N SER A 74 -13.69 -31.75 18.13
CA SER A 74 -14.57 -32.67 18.82
C SER A 74 -15.94 -32.08 19.09
N LYS A 75 -15.99 -30.80 19.52
CA LYS A 75 -17.26 -30.09 19.71
C LYS A 75 -18.04 -29.93 18.41
N THR A 76 -17.36 -29.67 17.31
CA THR A 76 -18.01 -29.55 16.00
C THR A 76 -18.59 -30.87 15.52
N LEU A 77 -17.90 -31.98 15.76
CA LEU A 77 -18.43 -33.31 15.47
C LEU A 77 -19.68 -33.64 16.32
N ALA A 78 -19.73 -33.20 17.58
CA ALA A 78 -20.84 -33.48 18.49
C ALA A 78 -22.11 -32.68 18.15
N ASP A 79 -22.01 -31.39 17.83
CA ASP A 79 -23.16 -30.49 17.69
C ASP A 79 -23.35 -29.87 16.30
N GLY A 80 -22.39 -30.10 15.39
CA GLY A 80 -22.43 -29.58 13.99
C GLY A 80 -22.20 -28.08 13.84
N ARG A 81 -21.87 -27.36 14.93
CA ARG A 81 -21.69 -25.91 14.88
C ARG A 81 -20.29 -25.54 14.38
N THR A 82 -20.22 -24.57 13.48
CA THR A 82 -18.94 -23.97 13.05
C THR A 82 -18.31 -23.19 14.20
N ARG A 83 -16.99 -23.32 14.36
CA ARG A 83 -16.22 -22.63 15.39
C ARG A 83 -15.02 -21.92 14.79
N VAL A 84 -14.74 -20.71 15.28
CA VAL A 84 -13.51 -19.96 14.99
C VAL A 84 -12.80 -19.70 16.32
N LYS A 85 -11.54 -20.11 16.44
CA LYS A 85 -10.78 -19.99 17.69
C LYS A 85 -9.29 -19.83 17.42
N ALA A 86 -8.58 -19.16 18.34
CA ALA A 86 -7.14 -19.26 18.44
C ALA A 86 -6.78 -20.53 19.24
N ALA A 87 -5.79 -21.26 18.80
CA ALA A 87 -5.28 -22.44 19.45
C ALA A 87 -3.77 -22.59 19.20
N PHE A 88 -3.17 -23.60 19.82
CA PHE A 88 -1.80 -23.99 19.52
C PHE A 88 -1.79 -25.43 18.99
N LEU A 89 -0.90 -25.68 18.02
CA LEU A 89 -0.54 -27.01 17.55
C LEU A 89 0.91 -27.27 17.94
N ARG A 90 1.25 -28.53 18.14
CA ARG A 90 2.65 -28.94 18.30
C ARG A 90 3.20 -29.35 16.93
N ASP A 91 4.32 -28.77 16.52
CA ASP A 91 4.98 -29.21 15.28
C ASP A 91 5.82 -30.49 15.46
N SER A 92 6.34 -31.04 14.37
CA SER A 92 7.15 -32.26 14.37
C SER A 92 8.46 -32.14 15.18
N ARG A 93 8.85 -30.90 15.55
CA ARG A 93 10.02 -30.61 16.40
C ARG A 93 9.63 -30.31 17.85
N GLY A 94 8.36 -30.54 18.22
CA GLY A 94 7.85 -30.27 19.56
C GLY A 94 7.56 -28.82 19.89
N ARG A 95 7.70 -27.88 18.92
CA ARG A 95 7.48 -26.45 19.16
C ARG A 95 6.00 -26.11 19.09
N LEU A 96 5.59 -25.12 19.88
CA LEU A 96 4.21 -24.61 19.86
C LEU A 96 4.03 -23.65 18.69
N VAL A 97 3.11 -23.98 17.79
CA VAL A 97 2.70 -23.13 16.68
C VAL A 97 1.33 -22.55 16.99
N ARG A 98 1.28 -21.25 17.24
CA ARG A 98 -0.01 -20.56 17.39
C ARG A 98 -0.73 -20.53 16.05
N VAL A 99 -2.02 -20.91 16.05
CA VAL A 99 -2.88 -20.92 14.86
C VAL A 99 -4.22 -20.25 15.14
N SER A 100 -4.78 -19.63 14.12
CA SER A 100 -6.21 -19.33 14.03
C SER A 100 -6.85 -20.49 13.28
N LEU A 101 -7.84 -21.13 13.88
CA LEU A 101 -8.51 -22.27 13.27
C LEU A 101 -10.01 -21.99 13.09
N ARG A 102 -10.57 -22.64 12.08
CA ARG A 102 -12.00 -22.72 11.81
C ARG A 102 -12.40 -24.18 11.62
N THR A 103 -13.41 -24.64 12.36
CA THR A 103 -13.94 -25.99 12.21
C THR A 103 -15.37 -25.96 11.70
N ALA A 104 -15.73 -26.88 10.80
CA ALA A 104 -17.08 -27.05 10.30
C ALA A 104 -17.41 -28.54 10.13
N ALA A 105 -18.66 -28.93 10.40
CA ALA A 105 -19.12 -30.29 10.21
C ALA A 105 -19.33 -30.60 8.72
N ILE A 106 -18.94 -31.80 8.31
CA ILE A 106 -19.25 -32.37 7.00
C ILE A 106 -20.50 -33.24 7.18
N ARG A 107 -21.52 -33.01 6.35
CA ARG A 107 -22.79 -33.75 6.41
C ARG A 107 -22.92 -34.64 5.18
N GLY A 108 -23.41 -35.84 5.41
CA GLY A 108 -23.79 -36.77 4.35
C GLY A 108 -25.11 -36.33 3.68
N ALA A 109 -25.52 -37.05 2.66
CA ALA A 109 -26.76 -36.82 1.94
C ALA A 109 -28.03 -36.93 2.82
N ASP A 110 -27.95 -37.72 3.91
CA ASP A 110 -29.00 -37.90 4.92
C ASP A 110 -29.00 -36.82 6.03
N GLY A 111 -28.12 -35.80 5.90
CA GLY A 111 -27.98 -34.71 6.86
C GLY A 111 -27.17 -35.06 8.13
N ARG A 112 -26.80 -36.33 8.33
CA ARG A 112 -25.96 -36.75 9.44
C ARG A 112 -24.54 -36.24 9.34
N ILE A 113 -23.90 -36.00 10.46
CA ILE A 113 -22.47 -35.60 10.49
C ILE A 113 -21.63 -36.84 10.15
N VAL A 114 -20.93 -36.78 9.03
CA VAL A 114 -20.05 -37.85 8.55
C VAL A 114 -18.57 -37.52 8.75
N GLY A 115 -18.28 -36.32 9.30
CA GLY A 115 -16.93 -35.87 9.58
C GLY A 115 -16.88 -34.40 9.90
N ALA A 116 -15.67 -33.87 10.00
CA ALA A 116 -15.44 -32.43 10.15
C ALA A 116 -14.20 -31.99 9.37
N VAL A 117 -14.21 -30.76 8.90
CA VAL A 117 -13.07 -30.08 8.34
C VAL A 117 -12.56 -29.04 9.31
N GLU A 118 -11.26 -28.93 9.41
CA GLU A 118 -10.60 -27.84 10.10
C GLU A 118 -9.61 -27.17 9.17
N ILE A 119 -9.75 -25.84 9.08
CA ILE A 119 -8.84 -24.96 8.38
C ILE A 119 -8.06 -24.18 9.43
N PHE A 120 -6.74 -24.19 9.33
CA PHE A 120 -5.88 -23.49 10.28
C PHE A 120 -4.74 -22.77 9.59
N ARG A 121 -4.38 -21.62 10.13
CA ARG A 121 -3.27 -20.80 9.63
C ARG A 121 -2.54 -20.15 10.81
N LYS A 122 -1.29 -19.80 10.61
CA LYS A 122 -0.62 -18.93 11.57
C LYS A 122 -1.44 -17.66 11.72
N PRO A 123 -1.71 -17.19 12.96
CA PRO A 123 -2.40 -15.91 13.13
C PRO A 123 -1.60 -14.89 12.35
N SER A 124 -2.25 -14.16 11.48
CA SER A 124 -1.65 -13.01 10.82
C SER A 124 -1.56 -11.84 11.83
N ALA A 125 -0.88 -12.06 12.98
CA ALA A 125 -0.34 -10.96 13.77
C ALA A 125 0.44 -10.01 12.85
N ASP A 126 1.07 -10.57 11.83
CA ASP A 126 1.75 -9.83 10.79
C ASP A 126 0.83 -8.98 9.91
N ARG A 127 -0.39 -9.41 9.57
CA ARG A 127 -1.24 -8.56 8.70
C ARG A 127 -1.73 -7.29 9.39
N ALA A 128 -2.06 -7.33 10.67
CA ALA A 128 -2.42 -6.11 11.40
C ALA A 128 -1.18 -5.25 11.69
N VAL A 129 -0.07 -5.87 12.05
CA VAL A 129 1.23 -5.20 12.26
C VAL A 129 1.78 -4.70 10.92
N VAL A 130 1.78 -5.50 9.86
CA VAL A 130 2.20 -5.10 8.51
C VAL A 130 1.29 -4.00 7.96
N ARG A 131 -0.04 -4.09 8.13
CA ARG A 131 -0.95 -3.00 7.77
C ARG A 131 -0.68 -1.74 8.58
N ARG A 132 -0.39 -1.87 9.87
CA ARG A 132 -0.09 -0.73 10.74
C ARG A 132 1.27 -0.12 10.41
N LEU A 133 2.30 -0.94 10.15
CA LEU A 133 3.60 -0.50 9.65
C LEU A 133 3.46 0.17 8.28
N SER A 134 2.77 -0.45 7.34
CA SER A 134 2.49 0.13 6.02
C SER A 134 1.67 1.43 6.10
N ALA A 135 0.72 1.54 7.04
CA ALA A 135 0.00 2.79 7.27
C ALA A 135 0.91 3.86 7.89
N LEU A 136 1.76 3.49 8.84
CA LEU A 136 2.74 4.41 9.44
C LEU A 136 3.80 4.85 8.42
N GLU A 137 4.29 3.96 7.57
CA GLU A 137 5.19 4.29 6.45
C GLU A 137 4.52 5.24 5.46
N LYS A 138 3.25 5.01 5.13
CA LYS A 138 2.50 5.93 4.26
C LYS A 138 2.37 7.31 4.90
N LEU A 139 2.00 7.40 6.18
CA LEU A 139 1.91 8.67 6.90
C LEU A 139 3.27 9.37 7.04
N ALA A 140 4.37 8.60 7.17
CA ALA A 140 5.72 9.14 7.27
C ALA A 140 6.27 9.68 5.95
N HIS A 141 5.78 9.19 4.80
CA HIS A 141 6.38 9.45 3.48
C HIS A 141 5.45 10.10 2.47
N PHE A 142 4.14 10.10 2.71
CA PHE A 142 3.17 10.65 1.78
C PHE A 142 2.34 11.76 2.44
N ASP A 143 1.97 12.75 1.64
CA ASP A 143 1.06 13.81 2.05
C ASP A 143 -0.38 13.26 2.12
N PRO A 144 -1.09 13.42 3.25
CA PRO A 144 -2.41 12.80 3.43
C PRO A 144 -3.50 13.40 2.53
N LEU A 145 -3.35 14.65 2.07
CA LEU A 145 -4.32 15.31 1.21
C LEU A 145 -4.16 14.86 -0.24
N THR A 146 -2.94 14.95 -0.77
CA THR A 146 -2.70 14.71 -2.20
C THR A 146 -2.31 13.26 -2.54
N GLY A 147 -1.93 12.46 -1.53
CA GLY A 147 -1.41 11.11 -1.71
C GLY A 147 -0.03 11.06 -2.37
N LEU A 148 0.59 12.19 -2.61
CA LEU A 148 1.93 12.30 -3.20
C LEU A 148 3.03 12.15 -2.13
N PRO A 149 4.28 11.85 -2.53
CA PRO A 149 5.45 12.02 -1.68
C PRO A 149 5.40 13.34 -0.91
N ASN A 150 5.61 13.26 0.41
CA ASN A 150 5.73 14.46 1.23
C ASN A 150 7.16 15.02 1.17
N ARG A 151 7.38 16.17 1.81
CA ARG A 151 8.70 16.83 1.85
C ARG A 151 9.82 15.91 2.33
N ARG A 152 9.55 15.10 3.36
CA ARG A 152 10.56 14.17 3.92
C ARG A 152 11.03 13.14 2.89
N LEU A 153 10.09 12.54 2.13
CA LEU A 153 10.44 11.59 1.08
C LEU A 153 11.13 12.29 -0.09
N LEU A 154 10.70 13.48 -0.46
CA LEU A 154 11.36 14.29 -1.51
C LEU A 154 12.81 14.63 -1.15
N GLU A 155 13.09 15.04 0.09
CA GLU A 155 14.45 15.31 0.57
C GLU A 155 15.34 14.06 0.54
N ALA A 156 14.80 12.90 0.91
CA ALA A 156 15.52 11.64 0.82
C ALA A 156 15.85 11.28 -0.64
N ARG A 157 14.89 11.40 -1.56
CA ARG A 157 15.09 11.14 -2.99
C ARG A 157 16.05 12.13 -3.64
N LEU A 158 16.00 13.39 -3.23
CA LEU A 158 16.93 14.42 -3.71
C LEU A 158 18.37 14.08 -3.34
N LYS A 159 18.63 13.66 -2.09
CA LYS A 159 19.95 13.19 -1.64
C LYS A 159 20.44 11.98 -2.42
N GLU A 160 19.56 11.03 -2.69
CA GLU A 160 19.84 9.84 -3.51
C GLU A 160 20.26 10.25 -4.93
N PHE A 161 19.51 11.14 -5.59
CA PHE A 161 19.80 11.61 -6.96
C PHE A 161 21.08 12.42 -7.03
N LEU A 162 21.38 13.24 -6.02
CA LEU A 162 22.68 13.96 -5.93
C LEU A 162 23.85 12.99 -5.79
N SER A 163 23.69 11.92 -5.01
CA SER A 163 24.69 10.86 -4.88
C SER A 163 24.90 10.13 -6.22
N GLU A 164 23.83 9.79 -6.95
CA GLU A 164 23.91 9.21 -8.29
C GLU A 164 24.61 10.16 -9.27
N THR A 165 24.34 11.46 -9.22
CA THR A 165 24.98 12.48 -10.04
C THR A 165 26.49 12.56 -9.78
N THR A 166 26.86 12.53 -8.50
CA THR A 166 28.28 12.59 -8.11
C THR A 166 29.03 11.32 -8.54
N ARG A 167 28.43 10.14 -8.35
CA ARG A 167 29.09 8.85 -8.57
C ARG A 167 29.10 8.45 -10.05
N TYR A 168 28.00 8.68 -10.77
CA TYR A 168 27.80 8.16 -12.12
C TYR A 168 27.69 9.27 -13.19
N GLY A 169 27.72 10.54 -12.82
CA GLY A 169 27.53 11.66 -13.75
C GLY A 169 26.10 11.80 -14.30
N ARG A 170 25.12 11.07 -13.72
CA ARG A 170 23.72 11.15 -14.17
C ARG A 170 23.12 12.48 -13.76
N ARG A 171 22.60 13.23 -14.74
CA ARG A 171 21.96 14.52 -14.50
C ARG A 171 20.49 14.35 -14.13
N PHE A 172 20.00 15.24 -13.29
CA PHE A 172 18.57 15.37 -13.01
C PHE A 172 18.21 16.83 -12.81
N GLY A 173 16.94 17.16 -13.03
CA GLY A 173 16.39 18.49 -12.80
C GLY A 173 15.53 18.52 -11.54
N VAL A 174 15.56 19.65 -10.85
CA VAL A 174 14.64 19.99 -9.75
C VAL A 174 13.70 21.09 -10.25
N VAL A 175 12.40 20.89 -10.11
CA VAL A 175 11.38 21.88 -10.46
C VAL A 175 10.58 22.22 -9.20
N MET A 176 10.67 23.48 -8.76
CA MET A 176 9.80 24.05 -7.73
C MET A 176 8.53 24.57 -8.40
N ILE A 177 7.38 24.30 -7.82
CA ILE A 177 6.06 24.57 -8.37
C ILE A 177 5.19 25.17 -7.27
N ASP A 178 4.52 26.28 -7.51
CA ASP A 178 3.63 26.97 -6.58
C ASP A 178 2.29 27.24 -7.27
N VAL A 179 1.18 27.01 -6.57
CA VAL A 179 -0.17 27.26 -7.10
C VAL A 179 -0.48 28.75 -7.06
N ASP A 180 -0.72 29.35 -8.23
CA ASP A 180 -0.94 30.78 -8.35
C ASP A 180 -2.23 31.20 -7.63
N SER A 181 -2.14 32.29 -6.84
CA SER A 181 -3.27 32.88 -6.12
C SER A 181 -4.02 31.92 -5.18
N PHE A 182 -3.37 30.86 -4.68
CA PHE A 182 -4.00 29.84 -3.82
C PHE A 182 -4.64 30.45 -2.57
N LYS A 183 -3.99 31.43 -1.93
CA LYS A 183 -4.58 32.15 -0.79
C LYS A 183 -5.91 32.81 -1.17
N SER A 184 -6.01 33.44 -2.34
CA SER A 184 -7.26 34.05 -2.78
C SER A 184 -8.37 33.03 -3.01
N VAL A 185 -8.04 31.82 -3.47
CA VAL A 185 -9.00 30.71 -3.57
C VAL A 185 -9.53 30.34 -2.20
N ASN A 186 -8.66 30.17 -1.20
CA ASN A 186 -9.07 29.85 0.17
C ASN A 186 -9.93 30.96 0.78
N ASP A 187 -9.50 32.21 0.62
CA ASP A 187 -10.19 33.38 1.21
C ASP A 187 -11.58 33.60 0.58
N SER A 188 -11.76 33.29 -0.71
CA SER A 188 -13.03 33.51 -1.44
C SER A 188 -13.96 32.30 -1.45
N LEU A 189 -13.44 31.06 -1.50
CA LEU A 189 -14.21 29.83 -1.73
C LEU A 189 -14.06 28.81 -0.58
N GLY A 190 -13.28 29.14 0.44
CA GLY A 190 -13.06 28.30 1.61
C GLY A 190 -12.01 27.21 1.42
N HIS A 191 -11.49 26.71 2.55
CA HIS A 191 -10.40 25.72 2.58
C HIS A 191 -10.74 24.38 1.89
N ALA A 192 -12.01 23.96 1.94
CA ALA A 192 -12.43 22.72 1.28
C ALA A 192 -12.25 22.77 -0.25
N VAL A 193 -12.47 23.95 -0.86
CA VAL A 193 -12.20 24.15 -2.29
C VAL A 193 -10.70 24.20 -2.55
N GLY A 194 -9.93 24.87 -1.69
CA GLY A 194 -8.48 24.89 -1.76
C GLY A 194 -7.88 23.49 -1.70
N ASP A 195 -8.37 22.63 -0.79
CA ASP A 195 -7.93 21.25 -0.69
C ASP A 195 -8.18 20.47 -2.01
N ARG A 196 -9.37 20.64 -2.62
CA ARG A 196 -9.67 20.03 -3.93
C ARG A 196 -8.76 20.55 -5.05
N VAL A 197 -8.38 21.84 -5.02
CA VAL A 197 -7.39 22.41 -5.95
C VAL A 197 -6.06 21.69 -5.80
N LEU A 198 -5.56 21.52 -4.57
CA LEU A 198 -4.29 20.82 -4.33
C LEU A 198 -4.33 19.36 -4.76
N GLU A 199 -5.42 18.65 -4.51
CA GLU A 199 -5.62 17.26 -4.97
C GLU A 199 -5.55 17.15 -6.49
N ILE A 200 -6.25 18.03 -7.22
CA ILE A 200 -6.29 18.04 -8.68
C ILE A 200 -4.93 18.41 -9.26
N VAL A 201 -4.28 19.46 -8.72
CA VAL A 201 -2.93 19.86 -9.14
C VAL A 201 -1.96 18.71 -8.93
N GLY A 202 -1.94 18.10 -7.74
CA GLY A 202 -1.09 16.97 -7.42
C GLY A 202 -1.29 15.78 -8.36
N LYS A 203 -2.54 15.39 -8.60
CA LYS A 203 -2.90 14.32 -9.54
C LYS A 203 -2.45 14.64 -10.97
N THR A 204 -2.60 15.88 -11.41
CA THR A 204 -2.22 16.31 -12.74
C THR A 204 -0.69 16.31 -12.92
N LEU A 205 0.04 16.84 -11.95
CA LEU A 205 1.50 16.83 -11.95
C LEU A 205 2.01 15.38 -12.02
N ARG A 206 1.47 14.49 -11.22
CA ARG A 206 1.87 13.07 -11.21
C ARG A 206 1.56 12.37 -12.52
N SER A 207 0.37 12.53 -13.09
CA SER A 207 -0.02 11.91 -14.36
C SER A 207 0.72 12.48 -15.58
N SER A 208 1.27 13.68 -15.45
CA SER A 208 2.06 14.34 -16.49
C SER A 208 3.55 14.02 -16.43
N SER A 209 4.00 13.35 -15.36
CA SER A 209 5.41 12.98 -15.12
C SER A 209 5.66 11.52 -15.49
N ARG A 210 6.91 11.20 -15.83
CA ARG A 210 7.33 9.83 -16.18
C ARG A 210 7.33 8.92 -14.94
N PRO A 211 7.28 7.58 -15.08
CA PRO A 211 7.28 6.65 -13.94
C PRO A 211 8.48 6.79 -13.00
N PHE A 212 9.64 7.16 -13.52
CA PHE A 212 10.88 7.32 -12.77
C PHE A 212 11.14 8.74 -12.26
N ASP A 213 10.30 9.72 -12.64
CA ASP A 213 10.29 11.05 -12.02
C ASP A 213 9.54 10.98 -10.68
N VAL A 214 9.99 11.79 -9.73
CA VAL A 214 9.35 11.90 -8.42
C VAL A 214 8.67 13.24 -8.31
N VAL A 215 7.37 13.24 -8.03
CA VAL A 215 6.59 14.46 -7.78
C VAL A 215 5.96 14.35 -6.39
N GLY A 216 6.05 15.43 -5.61
CA GLY A 216 5.50 15.45 -4.26
C GLY A 216 5.11 16.85 -3.81
N ARG A 217 4.40 16.91 -2.66
CA ARG A 217 4.03 18.16 -2.02
C ARG A 217 5.17 18.60 -1.09
N TRP A 218 5.70 19.81 -1.35
CA TRP A 218 6.79 20.36 -0.56
C TRP A 218 6.31 21.05 0.72
N GLY A 219 5.18 21.75 0.64
CA GLY A 219 4.50 22.37 1.77
C GLY A 219 3.41 23.33 1.29
N GLY A 220 2.37 23.53 2.07
CA GLY A 220 1.29 24.47 1.72
C GLY A 220 0.73 24.23 0.31
N ASP A 221 0.94 25.21 -0.57
CA ASP A 221 0.57 25.22 -1.98
C ASP A 221 1.75 24.91 -2.92
N GLU A 222 2.89 24.47 -2.35
CA GLU A 222 4.11 24.18 -3.09
C GLU A 222 4.28 22.69 -3.39
N PHE A 223 4.74 22.38 -4.60
CA PHE A 223 5.12 21.05 -5.05
C PHE A 223 6.56 21.05 -5.56
N LEU A 224 7.21 19.89 -5.51
CA LEU A 224 8.54 19.67 -6.04
C LEU A 224 8.53 18.48 -7.00
N ALA A 225 9.15 18.63 -8.16
CA ALA A 225 9.40 17.51 -9.06
C ALA A 225 10.91 17.30 -9.25
N LEU A 226 11.31 16.02 -9.18
CA LEU A 226 12.66 15.55 -9.47
C LEU A 226 12.61 14.78 -10.79
N VAL A 227 13.25 15.31 -11.83
CA VAL A 227 13.19 14.81 -13.21
C VAL A 227 14.51 14.13 -13.55
N LYS A 228 14.50 12.80 -13.72
CA LYS A 228 15.73 12.02 -14.01
C LYS A 228 16.13 12.11 -15.48
N ASN A 229 17.44 11.99 -15.73
CA ASN A 229 18.03 11.87 -17.07
C ASN A 229 17.54 12.97 -18.01
N VAL A 230 17.78 14.21 -17.65
CA VAL A 230 17.31 15.39 -18.37
C VAL A 230 18.44 16.39 -18.58
N GLU A 231 18.48 17.02 -19.75
CA GLU A 231 19.31 18.17 -20.07
C GLU A 231 18.49 19.46 -19.91
N GLU A 232 19.16 20.61 -19.91
CA GLU A 232 18.53 21.89 -19.57
C GLU A 232 17.35 22.24 -20.50
N ALA A 233 17.50 22.07 -21.81
CA ALA A 233 16.41 22.32 -22.77
C ALA A 233 15.21 21.38 -22.57
N GLN A 234 15.49 20.13 -22.23
CA GLN A 234 14.43 19.13 -21.91
C GLN A 234 13.73 19.47 -20.61
N LEU A 235 14.47 19.96 -19.61
CA LEU A 235 13.92 20.37 -18.33
C LEU A 235 12.94 21.54 -18.48
N GLU A 236 13.28 22.53 -19.29
CA GLU A 236 12.36 23.63 -19.63
C GLU A 236 11.12 23.15 -20.37
N ALA A 237 11.25 22.20 -21.29
CA ALA A 237 10.09 21.57 -21.94
C ALA A 237 9.18 20.82 -20.95
N VAL A 238 9.77 20.16 -19.93
CA VAL A 238 9.00 19.53 -18.84
C VAL A 238 8.26 20.59 -18.03
N VAL A 239 8.92 21.68 -17.64
CA VAL A 239 8.30 22.79 -16.91
C VAL A 239 7.08 23.33 -17.67
N GLU A 240 7.23 23.62 -18.96
CA GLU A 240 6.13 24.16 -19.77
C GLU A 240 4.99 23.14 -19.95
N LYS A 241 5.32 21.87 -20.12
CA LYS A 241 4.32 20.80 -20.13
C LYS A 241 3.51 20.76 -18.83
N LEU A 242 4.17 20.81 -17.66
CA LEU A 242 3.50 20.78 -16.36
C LEU A 242 2.58 21.99 -16.17
N ARG A 243 3.06 23.20 -16.49
CA ARG A 243 2.27 24.44 -16.43
C ARG A 243 1.02 24.36 -17.30
N ARG A 244 1.19 23.96 -18.56
CA ARG A 244 0.07 23.83 -19.50
C ARG A 244 -0.94 22.80 -19.02
N ARG A 245 -0.49 21.62 -18.55
CA ARG A 245 -1.39 20.56 -18.06
C ARG A 245 -2.20 20.98 -16.86
N VAL A 246 -1.62 21.75 -15.93
CA VAL A 246 -2.37 22.29 -14.80
C VAL A 246 -3.36 23.36 -15.29
N ALA A 247 -2.98 24.26 -16.19
CA ALA A 247 -3.86 25.29 -16.74
C ALA A 247 -5.05 24.72 -17.56
N GLU A 248 -4.92 23.51 -18.10
CA GLU A 248 -5.97 22.78 -18.81
C GLU A 248 -6.96 22.08 -17.86
N CYS A 249 -6.64 21.97 -16.56
CA CYS A 249 -7.52 21.34 -15.58
C CYS A 249 -8.80 22.15 -15.39
N ARG A 250 -9.92 21.43 -15.43
CA ARG A 250 -11.23 22.01 -15.14
C ARG A 250 -11.68 21.59 -13.76
N LEU A 251 -11.74 22.51 -12.83
CA LEU A 251 -12.41 22.33 -11.55
C LEU A 251 -13.73 23.10 -11.61
N VAL A 252 -14.85 22.43 -11.40
CA VAL A 252 -16.16 23.06 -11.31
C VAL A 252 -16.53 23.17 -9.82
N VAL A 253 -16.75 24.41 -9.36
CA VAL A 253 -17.18 24.74 -8.00
C VAL A 253 -18.46 25.55 -8.11
N GLU A 254 -19.54 25.07 -7.48
CA GLU A 254 -20.87 25.71 -7.50
C GLU A 254 -21.36 26.05 -8.92
N GLY A 255 -21.08 25.19 -9.88
CA GLY A 255 -21.48 25.39 -11.29
C GLY A 255 -20.54 26.31 -12.10
N GLN A 256 -19.54 26.91 -11.49
CA GLN A 256 -18.58 27.78 -12.16
C GLN A 256 -17.24 27.09 -12.37
N ALA A 257 -16.62 27.30 -13.52
CA ALA A 257 -15.29 26.75 -13.82
C ALA A 257 -14.20 27.59 -13.14
N LEU A 258 -13.51 27.02 -12.17
CA LEU A 258 -12.34 27.60 -11.55
C LEU A 258 -11.10 27.25 -12.39
N ARG A 259 -10.40 28.27 -12.86
CA ARG A 259 -9.12 28.11 -13.58
C ARG A 259 -7.95 28.18 -12.60
N VAL A 260 -7.12 27.16 -12.60
CA VAL A 260 -5.94 27.07 -11.74
C VAL A 260 -4.69 27.11 -12.62
N THR A 261 -3.70 27.90 -12.22
CA THR A 261 -2.37 27.94 -12.86
C THR A 261 -1.27 27.72 -11.83
N VAL A 262 -0.07 27.43 -12.31
CA VAL A 262 1.10 27.27 -11.44
C VAL A 262 2.28 28.06 -11.97
N SER A 263 3.05 28.63 -11.06
CA SER A 263 4.37 29.20 -11.30
C SER A 263 5.43 28.13 -11.08
N CYS A 264 6.38 28.01 -11.99
CA CYS A 264 7.44 27.00 -11.90
C CYS A 264 8.82 27.62 -12.09
N GLY A 265 9.80 27.11 -11.32
CA GLY A 265 11.22 27.40 -11.51
C GLY A 265 12.01 26.11 -11.51
N ALA A 266 12.98 25.99 -12.39
CA ALA A 266 13.74 24.76 -12.54
C ALA A 266 15.25 25.00 -12.43
N MET A 267 15.97 24.00 -11.89
CA MET A 267 17.42 23.96 -11.79
C MET A 267 17.93 22.58 -12.17
N LEU A 268 18.91 22.53 -13.06
CA LEU A 268 19.62 21.30 -13.39
C LEU A 268 20.69 21.05 -12.31
N ALA A 269 20.65 19.88 -11.67
CA ALA A 269 21.63 19.51 -10.68
C ALA A 269 22.93 19.04 -11.33
N SER A 270 24.05 19.51 -10.81
CA SER A 270 25.39 19.14 -11.23
C SER A 270 26.24 18.64 -10.07
N ARG A 271 27.39 18.03 -10.36
CA ARG A 271 28.34 17.56 -9.34
C ARG A 271 28.72 18.69 -8.38
N GLY A 272 28.80 18.38 -7.10
CA GLY A 272 29.25 19.32 -6.05
C GLY A 272 28.16 20.24 -5.50
N LEU A 273 26.94 20.21 -6.04
CA LEU A 273 25.82 20.96 -5.46
C LEU A 273 25.20 20.22 -4.27
N THR A 274 24.78 20.99 -3.27
CA THR A 274 23.99 20.47 -2.14
C THR A 274 22.50 20.48 -2.46
N ALA A 275 21.72 19.74 -1.69
CA ALA A 275 20.26 19.70 -1.82
C ALA A 275 19.66 21.10 -1.65
N GLU A 276 20.13 21.84 -0.64
CA GLU A 276 19.67 23.19 -0.34
C GLU A 276 19.98 24.17 -1.48
N ALA A 277 21.17 24.06 -2.08
CA ALA A 277 21.58 24.93 -3.19
C ALA A 277 20.71 24.70 -4.44
N VAL A 278 20.41 23.45 -4.79
CA VAL A 278 19.62 23.13 -5.98
C VAL A 278 18.16 23.55 -5.79
N VAL A 279 17.57 23.24 -4.62
CA VAL A 279 16.19 23.64 -4.31
C VAL A 279 16.06 25.16 -4.21
N GLY A 280 16.99 25.82 -3.52
CA GLY A 280 16.98 27.28 -3.40
C GLY A 280 17.13 28.01 -4.75
N ALA A 281 17.94 27.46 -5.66
CA ALA A 281 18.06 28.01 -7.02
C ALA A 281 16.79 27.81 -7.86
N ALA A 282 16.11 26.65 -7.74
CA ALA A 282 14.82 26.40 -8.39
C ALA A 282 13.74 27.35 -7.85
N ASP A 283 13.68 27.53 -6.53
CA ASP A 283 12.74 28.43 -5.85
C ASP A 283 12.95 29.90 -6.29
N ALA A 284 14.18 30.39 -6.28
CA ALA A 284 14.51 31.76 -6.74
C ALA A 284 14.06 32.00 -8.18
N ARG A 285 14.26 31.03 -9.09
CA ARG A 285 13.79 31.11 -10.49
C ARG A 285 12.26 31.09 -10.58
N MET A 286 11.57 30.31 -9.75
CA MET A 286 10.12 30.30 -9.69
C MET A 286 9.57 31.66 -9.26
N TYR A 287 10.14 32.24 -8.21
CA TYR A 287 9.73 33.55 -7.71
C TYR A 287 9.96 34.68 -8.74
N GLN A 288 11.09 34.65 -9.46
CA GLN A 288 11.36 35.60 -10.53
C GLN A 288 10.31 35.50 -11.66
N ARG A 289 9.98 34.31 -12.13
CA ARG A 289 8.96 34.06 -13.18
C ARG A 289 7.57 34.52 -12.71
N ARG A 290 7.21 34.24 -11.45
CA ARG A 290 5.94 34.70 -10.83
C ARG A 290 5.83 36.23 -10.81
N ARG A 291 6.91 36.93 -10.48
CA ARG A 291 6.95 38.40 -10.50
C ARG A 291 6.82 38.97 -11.94
N GLN A 292 7.46 38.36 -12.89
CA GLN A 292 7.38 38.76 -14.31
C GLN A 292 5.96 38.58 -14.86
N ALA A 293 5.31 37.45 -14.58
CA ALA A 293 3.95 37.17 -14.99
C ALA A 293 2.94 38.19 -14.39
N ARG A 294 3.09 38.53 -13.11
CA ARG A 294 2.24 39.56 -12.45
C ARG A 294 2.42 40.96 -13.05
N ARG A 295 3.65 41.33 -13.41
CA ARG A 295 3.92 42.63 -14.08
C ARG A 295 3.31 42.68 -15.46
N ALA A 296 3.40 41.60 -16.26
CA ALA A 296 2.81 41.52 -17.60
C ALA A 296 1.28 41.65 -17.55
N THR A 297 0.61 41.00 -16.60
CA THR A 297 -0.85 41.11 -16.41
C THR A 297 -1.26 42.50 -15.94
N ALA A 298 -0.50 43.15 -15.09
CA ALA A 298 -0.78 44.52 -14.62
C ALA A 298 -0.60 45.56 -15.75
N SER A 299 0.39 45.35 -16.61
CA SER A 299 0.63 46.25 -17.78
C SER A 299 -0.43 46.13 -18.88
N SER A 300 -1.03 44.95 -19.06
CA SER A 300 -2.11 44.73 -20.03
C SER A 300 -3.49 45.21 -19.55
N ALA A 301 -3.64 45.50 -18.25
CA ALA A 301 -4.87 45.99 -17.66
C ALA A 301 -4.92 47.53 -17.49
N ALA A 302 -3.85 48.24 -17.88
CA ALA A 302 -3.85 49.70 -17.88
C ALA A 302 -4.73 50.22 -19.04
N PRO A 303 -5.75 51.09 -18.80
CA PRO A 303 -6.52 51.71 -19.86
C PRO A 303 -5.61 52.56 -20.69
N GLY A 304 -5.69 52.40 -22.04
CA GLY A 304 -4.99 53.29 -22.99
C GLY A 304 -5.34 54.74 -22.70
N PRO A 305 -4.41 55.68 -23.02
CA PRO A 305 -4.66 57.09 -22.83
C PRO A 305 -5.88 57.54 -23.67
N ALA A 306 -6.79 58.26 -23.03
CA ALA A 306 -8.00 58.83 -23.60
C ALA A 306 -7.68 59.90 -24.69
#